data_ad5e3cbf67e1e186d61c0543feea38cc
#
_entry.id   ad5e3cbf67e1e186d61c0543feea38cc
#
_cell.length_a   1.000
_cell.length_b   1.000
_cell.length_c   1.000
_cell.angle_alpha   90.00
_cell.angle_beta   90.00
_cell.angle_gamma   90.00
#
_symmetry.space_group_name_H-M   'P 1'
#
loop_
_entity.id
_entity.type
_entity.pdbx_description
1 polymer ?
#
loop_
_entity_poly.entity_id
_entity_poly.type
_entity_poly.pdbx_seq_one_letter_code
_entity_poly.pdbx_strand_id
1 'polypeptide(L)'
;IDSENKKDQMILFSDRITFDARKNDFTVSAFRNINFGAGKNLTITNKGFSVIESENIYIGKEAKNKAQPMVLGDELRILLLDIMNILQNSSNNRFITTKRTKW
;
A
#
# COMPACT_ATOMS: atom_id res chain seq x y z
N ILE A 1 -16.44 -4.04 33.12
CA ILE A 1 -16.52 -2.84 32.28
C ILE A 1 -16.38 -1.64 33.19
N ASP A 2 -15.60 -0.72 32.75
CA ASP A 2 -15.33 0.49 33.47
C ASP A 2 -16.58 1.36 33.53
N SER A 3 -17.03 1.69 34.75
CA SER A 3 -18.19 2.51 34.94
C SER A 3 -18.01 3.94 34.43
N GLU A 4 -16.76 4.37 34.31
CA GLU A 4 -16.46 5.70 33.75
C GLU A 4 -16.67 5.74 32.25
N ASN A 5 -16.52 4.61 31.59
CA ASN A 5 -16.74 4.50 30.15
C ASN A 5 -18.17 4.06 29.89
N LYS A 6 -19.09 4.99 29.96
CA LYS A 6 -20.52 4.72 29.82
C LYS A 6 -20.96 4.42 28.40
N LYS A 7 -20.08 3.90 27.59
CA LYS A 7 -20.35 3.58 26.19
C LYS A 7 -20.77 2.14 26.04
N ASP A 8 -21.68 1.90 25.15
CA ASP A 8 -22.05 0.54 24.79
C ASP A 8 -20.85 -0.15 24.15
N GLN A 9 -20.72 -1.42 24.46
CA GLN A 9 -19.59 -2.20 23.93
C GLN A 9 -20.07 -3.59 23.53
N MET A 10 -19.60 -4.05 22.38
CA MET A 10 -19.85 -5.39 21.91
C MET A 10 -18.50 -6.09 21.75
N ILE A 11 -18.36 -7.25 22.39
CA ILE A 11 -17.12 -8.02 22.31
C ILE A 11 -17.49 -9.44 21.87
N LEU A 12 -16.77 -9.95 20.89
CA LEU A 12 -16.95 -11.31 20.39
C LEU A 12 -15.68 -12.10 20.65
N PHE A 13 -15.81 -13.19 21.39
CA PHE A 13 -14.72 -14.12 21.63
C PHE A 13 -15.10 -15.51 21.16
N SER A 14 -14.21 -16.13 20.41
CA SER A 14 -14.39 -17.50 19.99
C SER A 14 -13.06 -18.03 19.48
N ASP A 15 -12.92 -19.34 19.45
CA ASP A 15 -11.77 -19.95 18.80
C ASP A 15 -11.72 -19.63 17.32
N ARG A 16 -12.88 -19.41 16.72
CA ARG A 16 -12.98 -19.03 15.30
C ARG A 16 -14.20 -18.16 15.06
N ILE A 17 -13.99 -17.06 14.39
CA ILE A 17 -15.07 -16.16 14.01
C ILE A 17 -15.01 -15.99 12.49
N THR A 18 -16.13 -16.24 11.82
CA THR A 18 -16.21 -16.11 10.37
C THR A 18 -17.36 -15.18 10.00
N PHE A 19 -17.08 -14.20 9.16
CA PHE A 19 -18.08 -13.33 8.57
C PHE A 19 -18.11 -13.60 7.07
N ASP A 20 -19.28 -13.97 6.53
CA ASP A 20 -19.40 -14.33 5.13
C ASP A 20 -20.68 -13.72 4.55
N ALA A 21 -20.51 -12.67 3.76
CA ALA A 21 -21.62 -12.02 3.07
C ALA A 21 -21.73 -12.61 1.66
N ARG A 22 -22.63 -13.57 1.47
CA ARG A 22 -22.68 -14.37 0.24
C ARG A 22 -23.30 -13.66 -0.96
N LYS A 23 -24.18 -12.73 -0.74
CA LYS A 23 -24.91 -12.10 -1.84
C LYS A 23 -24.56 -10.66 -2.06
N ASN A 24 -24.15 -9.97 -1.02
CA ASN A 24 -23.87 -8.54 -1.09
C ASN A 24 -22.60 -8.24 -0.34
N ASP A 25 -22.52 -7.05 0.21
CA ASP A 25 -21.28 -6.51 0.75
C ASP A 25 -21.12 -6.79 2.24
N PHE A 26 -19.88 -6.85 2.67
CA PHE A 26 -19.52 -6.78 4.08
C PHE A 26 -18.86 -5.42 4.32
N THR A 27 -19.51 -4.57 5.13
CA THR A 27 -19.05 -3.21 5.35
C THR A 27 -18.63 -3.01 6.80
N VAL A 28 -17.45 -2.45 6.99
CA VAL A 28 -16.93 -2.10 8.32
C VAL A 28 -16.62 -0.61 8.34
N SER A 29 -17.14 0.08 9.34
CA SER A 29 -16.96 1.52 9.45
C SER A 29 -16.81 1.91 10.91
N ALA A 30 -15.93 2.84 11.21
CA ALA A 30 -15.72 3.36 12.55
C ALA A 30 -15.53 4.87 12.51
N PHE A 31 -16.07 5.56 13.51
CA PHE A 31 -15.91 6.99 13.60
C PHE A 31 -14.45 7.40 13.80
N ARG A 32 -13.68 6.60 14.55
CA ARG A 32 -12.29 6.94 14.84
C ARG A 32 -11.30 6.01 14.18
N ASN A 33 -11.20 4.78 14.62
CA ASN A 33 -10.15 3.89 14.16
C ASN A 33 -10.68 2.51 13.84
N ILE A 34 -10.08 1.86 12.85
CA ILE A 34 -10.26 0.44 12.58
C ILE A 34 -8.90 -0.21 12.72
N ASN A 35 -8.78 -1.18 13.62
CA ASN A 35 -7.52 -1.86 13.89
C ASN A 35 -7.65 -3.33 13.55
N PHE A 36 -6.70 -3.83 12.76
CA PHE A 36 -6.59 -5.24 12.46
C PHE A 36 -5.27 -5.75 13.00
N GLY A 37 -5.32 -6.81 13.79
CA GLY A 37 -4.12 -7.42 14.34
C GLY A 37 -4.15 -8.93 14.13
N ALA A 38 -3.04 -9.49 13.72
CA ALA A 38 -2.90 -10.91 13.51
C ALA A 38 -1.61 -11.43 14.14
N GLY A 39 -1.68 -12.55 14.81
CA GLY A 39 -0.51 -13.16 15.44
C GLY A 39 0.45 -13.76 14.43
N LYS A 40 -0.03 -14.07 13.23
CA LYS A 40 0.82 -14.61 12.19
C LYS A 40 0.69 -13.83 10.89
N ASN A 41 -0.41 -13.99 10.18
CA ASN A 41 -0.55 -13.42 8.85
C ASN A 41 -1.85 -12.67 8.69
N LEU A 42 -1.82 -11.58 7.95
CA LEU A 42 -3.00 -10.88 7.49
C LEU A 42 -3.00 -10.93 5.97
N THR A 43 -4.08 -11.46 5.39
CA THR A 43 -4.19 -11.60 3.94
C THR A 43 -5.44 -10.88 3.45
N ILE A 44 -5.26 -10.06 2.41
CA ILE A 44 -6.36 -9.37 1.74
C ILE A 44 -6.29 -9.74 0.28
N THR A 45 -7.34 -10.36 -0.24
CA THR A 45 -7.38 -10.84 -1.61
C THR A 45 -8.67 -10.42 -2.29
N ASN A 46 -8.56 -9.88 -3.49
CA ASN A 46 -9.73 -9.52 -4.28
C ASN A 46 -9.41 -9.68 -5.77
N LYS A 47 -10.45 -9.75 -6.60
CA LYS A 47 -10.28 -9.91 -8.05
C LYS A 47 -10.14 -8.58 -8.77
N GLY A 48 -10.75 -7.54 -8.25
CA GLY A 48 -10.69 -6.23 -8.86
C GLY A 48 -9.49 -5.44 -8.40
N PHE A 49 -9.70 -4.21 -8.04
CA PHE A 49 -8.64 -3.36 -7.52
C PHE A 49 -8.84 -3.10 -6.04
N SER A 50 -7.77 -2.79 -5.37
CA SER A 50 -7.76 -2.40 -3.96
C SER A 50 -7.42 -0.93 -3.86
N VAL A 51 -8.16 -0.20 -3.03
CA VAL A 51 -7.94 1.23 -2.85
C VAL A 51 -7.60 1.50 -1.39
N ILE A 52 -6.48 2.16 -1.18
CA ILE A 52 -6.09 2.68 0.13
C ILE A 52 -5.81 4.17 -0.05
N GLU A 53 -6.66 5.00 0.52
CA GLU A 53 -6.52 6.45 0.42
C GLU A 53 -6.23 7.03 1.78
N SER A 54 -5.14 7.75 1.90
CA SER A 54 -4.76 8.46 3.12
C SER A 54 -3.68 9.47 2.80
N GLU A 55 -3.49 10.43 3.69
CA GLU A 55 -2.37 11.37 3.54
C GLU A 55 -1.04 10.65 3.59
N ASN A 56 -0.91 9.67 4.48
CA ASN A 56 0.34 8.96 4.66
C ASN A 56 0.08 7.47 4.79
N ILE A 57 0.89 6.67 4.14
CA ILE A 57 0.83 5.21 4.21
C ILE A 57 2.19 4.71 4.67
N TYR A 58 2.21 3.94 5.76
CA TYR A 58 3.43 3.38 6.32
C TYR A 58 3.36 1.86 6.23
N ILE A 59 4.35 1.27 5.61
CA ILE A 59 4.42 -0.18 5.42
C ILE A 59 5.82 -0.65 5.81
N GLY A 60 5.88 -1.69 6.65
CA GLY A 60 7.13 -2.28 7.05
C GLY A 60 7.25 -2.42 8.55
N LYS A 61 8.33 -3.05 8.98
CA LYS A 61 8.60 -3.23 10.41
C LYS A 61 8.84 -1.87 11.05
N GLU A 62 8.11 -1.60 12.14
CA GLU A 62 8.14 -0.31 12.82
C GLU A 62 7.82 0.85 11.88
N ALA A 63 6.86 0.63 10.99
CA ALA A 63 6.58 1.50 9.86
C ALA A 63 6.34 2.96 10.26
N LYS A 64 5.63 3.19 11.35
CA LYS A 64 5.31 4.54 11.78
C LYS A 64 6.55 5.37 12.11
N ASN A 65 7.59 4.71 12.60
CA ASN A 65 8.80 5.39 13.05
C ASN A 65 9.91 5.39 12.02
N LYS A 66 10.01 4.34 11.21
CA LYS A 66 11.14 4.13 10.31
C LYS A 66 10.76 4.00 8.85
N ALA A 67 9.49 3.84 8.56
CA ALA A 67 9.05 3.61 7.18
C ALA A 67 9.20 4.86 6.33
N GLN A 68 9.43 4.65 5.08
CA GLN A 68 9.35 5.69 4.07
C GLN A 68 7.95 5.67 3.46
N PRO A 69 7.46 6.80 2.96
CA PRO A 69 6.17 6.82 2.27
C PRO A 69 6.17 5.84 1.10
N MET A 70 5.03 5.22 0.88
CA MET A 70 4.87 4.32 -0.25
C MET A 70 4.91 5.12 -1.55
N VAL A 71 5.67 4.63 -2.52
CA VAL A 71 5.74 5.25 -3.85
C VAL A 71 4.56 4.78 -4.68
N LEU A 72 3.91 5.72 -5.39
CA LEU A 72 2.87 5.37 -6.35
C LEU A 72 3.52 4.70 -7.55
N GLY A 73 3.09 3.47 -7.87
CA GLY A 73 3.74 2.64 -8.87
C GLY A 73 3.80 3.28 -10.24
N ASP A 74 2.72 3.93 -10.69
CA ASP A 74 2.69 4.57 -12.01
C ASP A 74 3.62 5.76 -12.08
N GLU A 75 3.65 6.59 -11.05
CA GLU A 75 4.55 7.74 -11.01
C GLU A 75 6.00 7.30 -11.01
N LEU A 76 6.33 6.27 -10.25
CA LEU A 76 7.68 5.72 -10.24
C LEU A 76 8.04 5.16 -11.61
N ARG A 77 7.12 4.45 -12.24
CA ARG A 77 7.36 3.88 -13.57
C ARG A 77 7.63 4.98 -14.59
N ILE A 78 6.84 6.03 -14.57
CA ILE A 78 7.03 7.17 -15.47
C ILE A 78 8.38 7.81 -15.24
N LEU A 79 8.74 8.05 -13.99
CA LEU A 79 10.02 8.63 -13.63
C LEU A 79 11.18 7.77 -14.11
N LEU A 80 11.10 6.47 -13.89
CA LEU A 80 12.13 5.54 -14.34
C LEU A 80 12.23 5.51 -15.86
N LEU A 81 11.10 5.53 -16.56
CA LEU A 81 11.10 5.58 -18.02
C LEU A 81 11.73 6.86 -18.53
N ASP A 82 11.44 7.99 -17.90
CA ASP A 82 12.04 9.27 -18.28
C ASP A 82 13.55 9.23 -18.07
N ILE A 83 14.01 8.69 -16.95
CA ILE A 83 15.43 8.54 -16.69
C ILE A 83 16.07 7.64 -17.73
N MET A 84 15.45 6.53 -18.05
CA MET A 84 15.96 5.61 -19.04
C MET A 84 16.03 6.26 -20.41
N ASN A 85 15.04 7.04 -20.79
CA ASN A 85 15.04 7.77 -22.06
C ASN A 85 16.16 8.80 -22.11
N ILE A 86 16.38 9.53 -21.04
CA ILE A 86 17.47 10.51 -20.95
C ILE A 86 18.82 9.78 -21.09
N LEU A 87 19.01 8.69 -20.39
CA LEU A 87 20.23 7.91 -20.46
C LEU A 87 20.44 7.35 -21.86
N GLN A 88 19.38 6.83 -22.47
CA GLN A 88 19.46 6.28 -23.82
C GLN A 88 19.81 7.36 -24.83
N ASN A 89 19.20 8.54 -24.75
CA ASN A 89 19.51 9.64 -25.63
C ASN A 89 20.95 10.11 -25.46
N SER A 90 21.41 10.21 -24.23
CA SER A 90 22.81 10.54 -23.96
C SER A 90 23.74 9.50 -24.52
N SER A 91 23.39 8.23 -24.35
CA SER A 91 24.18 7.12 -24.86
C SER A 91 24.19 7.14 -26.40
N ASN A 92 23.05 7.39 -27.03
CA ASN A 92 22.96 7.48 -28.47
C ASN A 92 23.76 8.65 -29.01
N ASN A 93 23.69 9.80 -28.38
CA ASN A 93 24.48 10.96 -28.78
C ASN A 93 25.96 10.68 -28.65
N ARG A 94 26.37 10.06 -27.54
CA ARG A 94 27.76 9.66 -27.35
C ARG A 94 28.19 8.65 -28.41
N PHE A 95 27.35 7.68 -28.67
CA PHE A 95 27.62 6.68 -29.67
C PHE A 95 27.80 7.31 -31.03
N ILE A 96 26.92 8.21 -31.45
CA ILE A 96 27.02 8.89 -32.74
C ILE A 96 28.32 9.70 -32.81
N THR A 97 28.63 10.44 -31.74
CA THR A 97 29.85 11.24 -31.71
C THR A 97 31.08 10.35 -31.82
N THR A 98 31.13 9.30 -31.04
CA THR A 98 32.26 8.39 -31.06
C THR A 98 32.35 7.64 -32.38
N LYS A 99 31.20 7.28 -32.94
CA LYS A 99 31.17 6.59 -34.23
C LYS A 99 31.71 7.46 -35.35
N ARG A 100 31.41 8.75 -35.31
CA ARG A 100 31.98 9.68 -36.27
C ARG A 100 33.49 9.74 -36.16
N THR A 101 34.00 9.46 -35.02
CA THR A 101 35.44 9.43 -34.82
C THR A 101 36.03 8.06 -35.01
N LYS A 102 35.36 7.02 -34.66
CA LYS A 102 35.88 5.67 -34.82
C LYS A 102 34.93 4.55 -34.49
N TRP A 103 33.77 4.88 -34.21
CA TRP A 103 32.89 3.80 -33.83
C TRP A 103 32.41 3.02 -35.02
#